data_74f10b12ad7066cc50e5571cc7f5176d
#
_entry.id   74f10b12ad7066cc50e5571cc7f5176d
#
_cell.length_a   1.000
_cell.length_b   1.000
_cell.length_c   1.000
_cell.angle_alpha   90.00
_cell.angle_beta   90.00
_cell.angle_gamma   90.00
#
_symmetry.space_group_name_H-M   'P 1'
#
loop_
_entity.id
_entity.type
_entity.pdbx_description
1 polymer ?
#
loop_
_entity_poly.entity_id
_entity_poly.type
_entity_poly.pdbx_seq_one_letter_code
_entity_poly.pdbx_strand_id
1 'polypeptide(L)'
;MKFSLLPSFNIFKRTKVTPAKVKQTSTIVEPLRNDFTSTKDLFTYARKRCVDAINSDKPYEHTVLVDTKKNKVMAEFIGDANHCNLDGIEKMQLDKDNTILLHGHPVGTPISSADVSTILNTPVTQVIAFDKDGKFSLVAKKIDKKPNVSKEFNNFRLEQYDLADEMADNGQFELYNKATDYVLKKHAPLMGLRYLSNYAYVLKK
;
A
#
# COMPACT_ATOMS: atom_id res chain seq x y z
N MET A 1 -19.61 -2.63 53.90
CA MET A 1 -18.72 -2.19 52.79
C MET A 1 -19.58 -1.75 51.63
N LYS A 2 -19.60 -0.45 51.32
CA LYS A 2 -20.37 0.10 50.21
C LYS A 2 -19.45 0.17 48.98
N PHE A 3 -19.76 -0.57 47.94
CA PHE A 3 -19.08 -0.43 46.64
C PHE A 3 -19.65 0.81 45.93
N SER A 4 -18.80 1.78 45.68
CA SER A 4 -19.12 2.96 44.88
C SER A 4 -19.10 2.59 43.41
N LEU A 5 -20.20 2.87 42.70
CA LEU A 5 -20.35 2.74 41.25
C LEU A 5 -19.43 3.75 40.54
N LEU A 6 -18.62 3.26 39.62
CA LEU A 6 -17.84 4.09 38.72
C LEU A 6 -18.77 4.87 37.77
N PRO A 7 -18.45 6.10 37.43
CA PRO A 7 -19.26 6.90 36.53
C PRO A 7 -19.27 6.32 35.10
N SER A 8 -20.47 6.25 34.54
CA SER A 8 -20.72 5.86 33.16
C SER A 8 -19.99 6.82 32.21
N PHE A 9 -19.07 6.27 31.40
CA PHE A 9 -18.47 6.99 30.29
C PHE A 9 -19.55 7.35 29.27
N ASN A 10 -19.76 8.62 29.06
CA ASN A 10 -20.57 9.15 27.98
C ASN A 10 -19.96 8.78 26.65
N ILE A 11 -20.62 7.88 25.93
CA ILE A 11 -20.31 7.57 24.54
C ILE A 11 -20.54 8.85 23.73
N PHE A 12 -19.48 9.51 23.31
CA PHE A 12 -19.53 10.58 22.34
C PHE A 12 -20.25 10.07 21.08
N LYS A 13 -21.45 10.60 20.82
CA LYS A 13 -22.12 10.41 19.52
C LYS A 13 -21.24 11.07 18.46
N ARG A 14 -20.41 10.26 17.77
CA ARG A 14 -19.74 10.70 16.54
C ARG A 14 -20.81 11.11 15.54
N THR A 15 -20.96 12.39 15.29
CA THR A 15 -21.68 12.91 14.12
C THR A 15 -20.97 12.35 12.90
N LYS A 16 -21.67 11.51 12.12
CA LYS A 16 -21.20 11.06 10.82
C LYS A 16 -21.04 12.27 9.92
N VAL A 17 -19.84 12.87 9.91
CA VAL A 17 -19.46 13.78 8.86
C VAL A 17 -19.22 12.89 7.65
N THR A 18 -20.15 12.90 6.70
CA THR A 18 -19.98 12.27 5.40
C THR A 18 -18.86 13.05 4.71
N PRO A 19 -17.67 12.46 4.45
CA PRO A 19 -16.65 13.20 3.74
C PRO A 19 -17.18 13.52 2.36
N ALA A 20 -17.10 14.80 1.97
CA ALA A 20 -17.39 15.20 0.61
C ALA A 20 -16.54 14.32 -0.32
N LYS A 21 -17.20 13.66 -1.30
CA LYS A 21 -16.50 12.89 -2.33
C LYS A 21 -15.68 13.88 -3.15
N VAL A 22 -14.44 14.12 -2.73
CA VAL A 22 -13.44 14.73 -3.59
C VAL A 22 -13.23 13.74 -4.75
N LYS A 23 -13.56 14.15 -5.96
CA LYS A 23 -13.22 13.39 -7.16
C LYS A 23 -11.70 13.36 -7.25
N GLN A 24 -11.11 12.26 -6.79
CA GLN A 24 -9.69 12.00 -6.98
C GLN A 24 -9.47 11.68 -8.45
N THR A 25 -8.78 12.54 -9.14
CA THR A 25 -8.43 12.35 -10.55
C THR A 25 -6.96 11.96 -10.63
N SER A 26 -6.70 10.67 -10.72
CA SER A 26 -5.39 10.22 -11.19
C SER A 26 -5.34 10.32 -12.71
N THR A 27 -4.17 10.65 -13.23
CA THR A 27 -3.95 10.77 -14.67
C THR A 27 -3.07 9.61 -15.12
N ILE A 28 -3.55 8.85 -16.11
CA ILE A 28 -2.69 7.92 -16.86
C ILE A 28 -1.78 8.76 -17.75
N VAL A 29 -0.49 8.51 -17.66
CA VAL A 29 0.50 9.22 -18.48
C VAL A 29 1.27 8.23 -19.36
N GLU A 30 1.71 8.71 -20.53
CA GLU A 30 2.58 7.94 -21.39
C GLU A 30 3.92 7.71 -20.73
N PRO A 31 4.42 6.45 -20.68
CA PRO A 31 5.75 6.18 -20.14
C PRO A 31 6.83 6.90 -20.95
N LEU A 32 7.82 7.47 -20.26
CA LEU A 32 8.98 8.07 -20.93
C LEU A 32 9.80 7.04 -21.71
N ARG A 33 9.70 5.78 -21.33
CA ARG A 33 10.35 4.64 -21.96
C ARG A 33 9.53 3.38 -21.75
N ASN A 34 9.28 2.61 -22.83
CA ASN A 34 8.44 1.42 -22.80
C ASN A 34 9.21 0.11 -22.78
N ASP A 35 10.36 0.04 -23.47
CA ASP A 35 11.10 -1.19 -23.70
C ASP A 35 12.44 -1.18 -22.97
N PHE A 36 12.73 -2.29 -22.33
CA PHE A 36 13.95 -2.47 -21.53
C PHE A 36 14.68 -3.75 -21.93
N THR A 37 16.00 -3.72 -21.88
CA THR A 37 16.84 -4.85 -22.26
C THR A 37 16.87 -5.95 -21.19
N SER A 38 16.49 -5.61 -19.95
CA SER A 38 16.43 -6.55 -18.84
C SER A 38 15.39 -6.14 -17.80
N THR A 39 14.95 -7.10 -17.03
CA THR A 39 14.08 -6.87 -15.87
C THR A 39 14.75 -5.96 -14.85
N LYS A 40 16.07 -6.04 -14.67
CA LYS A 40 16.82 -5.15 -13.78
C LYS A 40 16.72 -3.70 -14.21
N ASP A 41 16.87 -3.40 -15.50
CA ASP A 41 16.77 -2.04 -16.04
C ASP A 41 15.35 -1.52 -15.91
N LEU A 42 14.34 -2.37 -16.18
CA LEU A 42 12.93 -2.05 -15.99
C LEU A 42 12.63 -1.66 -14.53
N PHE A 43 13.07 -2.46 -13.56
CA PHE A 43 12.89 -2.16 -12.15
C PHE A 43 13.65 -0.90 -11.71
N THR A 44 14.85 -0.69 -12.21
CA THR A 44 15.64 0.52 -11.94
C THR A 44 14.90 1.76 -12.42
N TYR A 45 14.35 1.72 -13.64
CA TYR A 45 13.53 2.79 -14.19
C TYR A 45 12.28 3.03 -13.32
N ALA A 46 11.47 1.99 -13.08
CA ALA A 46 10.21 2.10 -12.35
C ALA A 46 10.45 2.64 -10.91
N ARG A 47 11.44 2.10 -10.19
CA ARG A 47 11.83 2.61 -8.87
C ARG A 47 12.23 4.07 -8.93
N LYS A 48 13.05 4.47 -9.90
CA LYS A 48 13.49 5.85 -10.07
C LYS A 48 12.29 6.79 -10.26
N ARG A 49 11.32 6.42 -11.11
CA ARG A 49 10.09 7.21 -11.32
C ARG A 49 9.32 7.42 -10.02
N CYS A 50 9.13 6.36 -9.23
CA CYS A 50 8.44 6.44 -7.93
C CYS A 50 9.19 7.32 -6.93
N VAL A 51 10.50 7.13 -6.79
CA VAL A 51 11.33 7.88 -5.82
C VAL A 51 11.51 9.34 -6.23
N ASP A 52 11.68 9.65 -7.50
CA ASP A 52 11.77 11.03 -8.00
C ASP A 52 10.46 11.80 -7.71
N ALA A 53 9.30 11.14 -7.87
CA ALA A 53 8.00 11.75 -7.57
C ALA A 53 7.84 12.09 -6.08
N ILE A 54 8.27 11.20 -5.20
CA ILE A 54 8.24 11.43 -3.74
C ILE A 54 9.18 12.58 -3.33
N ASN A 55 10.33 12.70 -3.99
CA ASN A 55 11.36 13.69 -3.69
C ASN A 55 11.22 14.99 -4.48
N SER A 56 10.11 15.17 -5.21
CA SER A 56 9.81 16.41 -5.93
C SER A 56 9.41 17.55 -4.97
N ASP A 57 9.41 18.80 -5.45
CA ASP A 57 8.99 19.97 -4.67
C ASP A 57 7.54 19.85 -4.16
N LYS A 58 6.71 19.09 -4.87
CA LYS A 58 5.34 18.76 -4.48
C LYS A 58 5.21 17.23 -4.54
N PRO A 59 5.53 16.52 -3.45
CA PRO A 59 5.49 15.07 -3.42
C PRO A 59 4.13 14.51 -3.81
N TYR A 60 4.13 13.47 -4.66
CA TYR A 60 2.93 12.78 -5.11
C TYR A 60 3.20 11.29 -5.29
N GLU A 61 2.13 10.49 -5.26
CA GLU A 61 2.21 9.08 -5.60
C GLU A 61 2.37 8.90 -7.10
N HIS A 62 3.41 8.21 -7.50
CA HIS A 62 3.64 7.77 -8.88
C HIS A 62 3.62 6.26 -8.90
N THR A 63 2.77 5.70 -9.73
CA THR A 63 2.61 4.26 -9.88
C THR A 63 3.05 3.83 -11.27
N VAL A 64 3.88 2.79 -11.33
CA VAL A 64 4.38 2.17 -12.57
C VAL A 64 3.94 0.72 -12.62
N LEU A 65 3.15 0.37 -13.62
CA LEU A 65 2.71 -0.99 -13.89
C LEU A 65 3.62 -1.62 -14.93
N VAL A 66 4.22 -2.77 -14.62
CA VAL A 66 5.20 -3.42 -15.48
C VAL A 66 4.83 -4.87 -15.80
N ASP A 67 5.19 -5.32 -16.99
CA ASP A 67 5.21 -6.73 -17.40
C ASP A 67 6.67 -7.20 -17.45
N THR A 68 7.03 -8.07 -16.49
CA THR A 68 8.42 -8.54 -16.35
C THR A 68 8.83 -9.55 -17.41
N LYS A 69 7.87 -10.27 -18.01
CA LYS A 69 8.14 -11.22 -19.10
C LYS A 69 8.50 -10.49 -20.40
N LYS A 70 7.83 -9.37 -20.65
CA LYS A 70 8.07 -8.55 -21.85
C LYS A 70 9.11 -7.46 -21.62
N ASN A 71 9.58 -7.26 -20.37
CA ASN A 71 10.41 -6.13 -19.96
C ASN A 71 9.82 -4.77 -20.41
N LYS A 72 8.54 -4.56 -20.12
CA LYS A 72 7.79 -3.37 -20.55
C LYS A 72 7.12 -2.64 -19.40
N VAL A 73 7.06 -1.31 -19.51
CA VAL A 73 6.08 -0.51 -18.77
C VAL A 73 4.75 -0.59 -19.50
N MET A 74 3.72 -1.03 -18.77
CA MET A 74 2.35 -1.16 -19.29
C MET A 74 1.55 0.12 -19.13
N ALA A 75 1.76 0.84 -18.02
CA ALA A 75 1.15 2.13 -17.74
C ALA A 75 1.89 2.84 -16.61
N GLU A 76 1.79 4.17 -16.57
CA GLU A 76 2.15 5.00 -15.44
C GLU A 76 0.93 5.80 -14.99
N PHE A 77 0.74 5.95 -13.67
CA PHE A 77 -0.36 6.70 -13.08
C PHE A 77 0.23 7.75 -12.13
N ILE A 78 -0.31 8.96 -12.19
CA ILE A 78 0.06 10.07 -11.31
C ILE A 78 -1.12 10.36 -10.40
N GLY A 79 -0.90 10.29 -9.11
CA GLY A 79 -1.86 10.62 -8.07
C GLY A 79 -1.59 11.96 -7.40
N ASP A 80 -2.09 12.10 -6.18
CA ASP A 80 -1.76 13.21 -5.27
C ASP A 80 -0.79 12.74 -4.16
N ALA A 81 -0.65 13.51 -3.09
CA ALA A 81 0.27 13.17 -1.99
C ALA A 81 -0.14 11.94 -1.16
N ASN A 82 -1.37 11.47 -1.29
CA ASN A 82 -1.92 10.42 -0.43
C ASN A 82 -2.53 9.25 -1.21
N HIS A 83 -2.83 9.43 -2.49
CA HIS A 83 -3.57 8.45 -3.26
C HIS A 83 -3.18 8.47 -4.74
N CYS A 84 -3.06 7.27 -5.32
CA CYS A 84 -3.02 7.08 -6.75
C CYS A 84 -4.19 6.18 -7.16
N ASN A 85 -5.16 6.73 -7.88
CA ASN A 85 -6.26 5.94 -8.42
C ASN A 85 -5.77 5.15 -9.64
N LEU A 86 -6.07 3.87 -9.68
CA LEU A 86 -5.69 2.94 -10.75
C LEU A 86 -6.87 2.67 -11.71
N ASP A 87 -7.72 3.67 -11.93
CA ASP A 87 -8.87 3.52 -12.82
C ASP A 87 -8.44 3.02 -14.20
N GLY A 88 -9.11 1.98 -14.66
CA GLY A 88 -8.83 1.35 -15.95
C GLY A 88 -7.84 0.18 -15.89
N ILE A 89 -7.17 -0.08 -14.76
CA ILE A 89 -6.28 -1.24 -14.64
C ILE A 89 -7.02 -2.57 -14.88
N GLU A 90 -8.30 -2.65 -14.49
CA GLU A 90 -9.14 -3.80 -14.69
C GLU A 90 -9.49 -4.07 -16.17
N LYS A 91 -9.35 -3.05 -17.04
CA LYS A 91 -9.58 -3.14 -18.48
C LYS A 91 -8.32 -3.51 -19.27
N MET A 92 -7.17 -3.48 -18.61
CA MET A 92 -5.90 -3.82 -19.26
C MET A 92 -5.76 -5.33 -19.39
N GLN A 93 -5.19 -5.76 -20.52
CA GLN A 93 -4.80 -7.16 -20.73
C GLN A 93 -3.50 -7.45 -19.95
N LEU A 94 -3.64 -7.75 -18.65
CA LEU A 94 -2.51 -8.02 -17.78
C LEU A 94 -2.17 -9.51 -17.78
N ASP A 95 -0.87 -9.80 -17.85
CA ASP A 95 -0.36 -11.16 -17.62
C ASP A 95 -0.44 -11.45 -16.11
N LYS A 96 -1.29 -12.42 -15.73
CA LYS A 96 -1.57 -12.81 -14.34
C LYS A 96 -0.35 -13.38 -13.59
N ASP A 97 0.73 -13.71 -14.29
CA ASP A 97 1.93 -14.30 -13.69
C ASP A 97 3.12 -13.34 -13.67
N ASN A 98 3.09 -12.26 -14.48
CA ASN A 98 4.24 -11.40 -14.72
C ASN A 98 3.98 -9.90 -14.51
N THR A 99 2.80 -9.52 -14.02
CA THR A 99 2.46 -8.11 -13.83
C THR A 99 2.79 -7.65 -12.41
N ILE A 100 3.60 -6.60 -12.29
CA ILE A 100 4.04 -6.01 -11.02
C ILE A 100 3.67 -4.53 -11.02
N LEU A 101 3.19 -4.05 -9.88
CA LEU A 101 2.90 -2.66 -9.62
C LEU A 101 3.92 -2.09 -8.64
N LEU A 102 4.57 -1.00 -9.03
CA LEU A 102 5.52 -0.27 -8.19
C LEU A 102 4.97 1.13 -7.96
N HIS A 103 5.01 1.62 -6.73
CA HIS A 103 4.56 2.99 -6.44
C HIS A 103 5.34 3.63 -5.30
N GLY A 104 5.22 4.94 -5.17
CA GLY A 104 5.86 5.72 -4.13
C GLY A 104 4.85 6.17 -3.07
N HIS A 105 5.24 6.10 -1.79
CA HIS A 105 4.49 6.65 -0.67
C HIS A 105 5.16 7.94 -0.15
N PRO A 106 4.67 9.14 -0.49
CA PRO A 106 5.26 10.41 -0.05
C PRO A 106 5.33 10.54 1.48
N VAL A 107 4.36 9.98 2.18
CA VAL A 107 4.30 9.98 3.66
C VAL A 107 5.19 8.90 4.31
N GLY A 108 5.88 8.08 3.51
CA GLY A 108 6.84 7.09 4.01
C GLY A 108 6.22 5.88 4.70
N THR A 109 4.98 5.55 4.37
CA THR A 109 4.28 4.38 4.95
C THR A 109 4.62 3.09 4.20
N PRO A 110 4.56 1.92 4.87
CA PRO A 110 4.60 0.62 4.19
C PRO A 110 3.35 0.40 3.31
N ILE A 111 3.26 -0.78 2.67
CA ILE A 111 2.06 -1.26 1.97
C ILE A 111 0.80 -0.96 2.78
N SER A 112 -0.17 -0.33 2.14
CA SER A 112 -1.47 0.04 2.72
C SER A 112 -2.53 -1.04 2.52
N SER A 113 -3.69 -0.88 3.16
CA SER A 113 -4.86 -1.75 2.91
C SER A 113 -5.40 -1.59 1.47
N ALA A 114 -5.22 -0.42 0.85
CA ALA A 114 -5.58 -0.22 -0.55
C ALA A 114 -4.68 -1.05 -1.49
N ASP A 115 -3.38 -1.13 -1.20
CA ASP A 115 -2.43 -1.95 -1.96
C ASP A 115 -2.73 -3.44 -1.83
N VAL A 116 -3.04 -3.88 -0.60
CA VAL A 116 -3.49 -5.26 -0.36
C VAL A 116 -4.79 -5.55 -1.11
N SER A 117 -5.74 -4.60 -1.13
CA SER A 117 -6.96 -4.73 -1.92
C SER A 117 -6.66 -4.85 -3.41
N THR A 118 -5.74 -4.03 -3.92
CA THR A 118 -5.33 -4.07 -5.33
C THR A 118 -4.80 -5.43 -5.74
N ILE A 119 -3.85 -5.99 -4.97
CA ILE A 119 -3.30 -7.31 -5.31
C ILE A 119 -4.33 -8.43 -5.20
N LEU A 120 -5.28 -8.35 -4.27
CA LEU A 120 -6.32 -9.36 -4.09
C LEU A 120 -7.37 -9.34 -5.21
N ASN A 121 -7.69 -8.16 -5.77
CA ASN A 121 -8.79 -7.95 -6.69
C ASN A 121 -8.38 -7.75 -8.15
N THR A 122 -7.09 -7.72 -8.46
CA THR A 122 -6.57 -7.55 -9.83
C THR A 122 -5.65 -8.70 -10.23
N PRO A 123 -5.30 -8.84 -11.53
CA PRO A 123 -4.28 -9.80 -11.98
C PRO A 123 -2.85 -9.48 -11.53
N VAL A 124 -2.61 -8.33 -10.89
CA VAL A 124 -1.27 -7.96 -10.37
C VAL A 124 -0.76 -9.04 -9.43
N THR A 125 0.50 -9.46 -9.63
CA THR A 125 1.14 -10.53 -8.85
C THR A 125 1.93 -10.02 -7.66
N GLN A 126 2.43 -8.79 -7.75
CA GLN A 126 3.20 -8.12 -6.71
C GLN A 126 2.86 -6.63 -6.67
N VAL A 127 2.83 -6.07 -5.47
CA VAL A 127 2.78 -4.63 -5.23
C VAL A 127 3.98 -4.25 -4.38
N ILE A 128 4.75 -3.26 -4.83
CA ILE A 128 5.97 -2.76 -4.17
C ILE A 128 5.78 -1.27 -3.90
N ALA A 129 5.83 -0.88 -2.62
CA ALA A 129 5.82 0.51 -2.21
C ALA A 129 7.21 0.97 -1.80
N PHE A 130 7.59 2.20 -2.20
CA PHE A 130 8.86 2.86 -1.83
C PHE A 130 8.59 4.09 -0.97
N ASP A 131 9.49 4.38 -0.05
CA ASP A 131 9.53 5.66 0.65
C ASP A 131 10.59 6.61 0.04
N LYS A 132 10.67 7.82 0.59
CA LYS A 132 11.63 8.86 0.15
C LYS A 132 13.10 8.44 0.25
N ASP A 133 13.43 7.54 1.18
CA ASP A 133 14.79 7.03 1.40
C ASP A 133 15.06 5.80 0.51
N GLY A 134 14.08 5.40 -0.31
CA GLY A 134 14.14 4.22 -1.18
C GLY A 134 14.04 2.91 -0.43
N LYS A 135 13.62 2.92 0.84
CA LYS A 135 13.19 1.70 1.53
C LYS A 135 11.92 1.19 0.85
N PHE A 136 11.68 -0.10 1.00
CA PHE A 136 10.53 -0.70 0.35
C PHE A 136 9.78 -1.67 1.25
N SER A 137 8.52 -1.87 0.93
CA SER A 137 7.70 -2.99 1.36
C SER A 137 7.01 -3.61 0.15
N LEU A 138 6.73 -4.89 0.24
CA LEU A 138 6.23 -5.68 -0.89
C LEU A 138 5.22 -6.69 -0.40
N VAL A 139 4.11 -6.83 -1.12
CA VAL A 139 3.22 -7.99 -1.06
C VAL A 139 3.23 -8.71 -2.40
N ALA A 140 3.24 -10.05 -2.35
CA ALA A 140 3.21 -10.90 -3.54
C ALA A 140 2.21 -12.04 -3.34
N LYS A 141 1.49 -12.44 -4.41
CA LYS A 141 0.64 -13.63 -4.41
C LYS A 141 1.48 -14.88 -4.20
N LYS A 142 1.01 -15.78 -3.31
CA LYS A 142 1.52 -17.14 -3.25
C LYS A 142 0.76 -18.02 -4.25
N ILE A 143 1.46 -18.93 -4.88
CA ILE A 143 0.88 -19.85 -5.86
C ILE A 143 -0.05 -20.89 -5.18
N ASP A 144 0.11 -21.12 -3.88
CA ASP A 144 -0.58 -22.17 -3.15
C ASP A 144 -1.62 -21.68 -2.14
N LYS A 145 -2.81 -22.32 -2.22
CA LYS A 145 -3.97 -22.33 -1.30
C LYS A 145 -4.79 -21.05 -1.24
N LYS A 146 -6.10 -21.23 -1.35
CA LYS A 146 -7.13 -20.20 -1.17
C LYS A 146 -7.61 -20.17 0.28
N PRO A 147 -7.02 -19.36 1.17
CA PRO A 147 -7.58 -19.12 2.49
C PRO A 147 -8.91 -18.37 2.35
N ASN A 148 -9.63 -18.18 3.45
CA ASN A 148 -10.80 -17.32 3.49
C ASN A 148 -10.36 -15.83 3.44
N VAL A 149 -9.95 -15.41 2.23
CA VAL A 149 -9.28 -14.12 1.96
C VAL A 149 -10.11 -12.93 2.44
N SER A 150 -11.42 -12.94 2.18
CA SER A 150 -12.29 -11.80 2.52
C SER A 150 -12.41 -11.56 4.03
N LYS A 151 -12.52 -12.63 4.82
CA LYS A 151 -12.56 -12.54 6.27
C LYS A 151 -11.24 -12.01 6.81
N GLU A 152 -10.14 -12.54 6.32
CA GLU A 152 -8.81 -12.17 6.80
C GLU A 152 -8.41 -10.76 6.38
N PHE A 153 -8.81 -10.32 5.20
CA PHE A 153 -8.63 -8.94 4.78
C PHE A 153 -9.40 -7.95 5.66
N ASN A 154 -10.62 -8.31 6.09
CA ASN A 154 -11.37 -7.49 7.04
C ASN A 154 -10.68 -7.43 8.41
N ASN A 155 -10.20 -8.56 8.93
CA ASN A 155 -9.44 -8.59 10.18
C ASN A 155 -8.17 -7.72 10.09
N PHE A 156 -7.44 -7.82 9.00
CA PHE A 156 -6.27 -6.99 8.73
C PHE A 156 -6.60 -5.49 8.75
N ARG A 157 -7.68 -5.09 8.05
CA ARG A 157 -8.10 -3.70 8.01
C ARG A 157 -8.48 -3.16 9.39
N LEU A 158 -9.26 -3.92 10.15
CA LEU A 158 -9.68 -3.51 11.49
C LEU A 158 -8.46 -3.33 12.40
N GLU A 159 -7.56 -4.33 12.46
CA GLU A 159 -6.37 -4.23 13.29
C GLU A 159 -5.45 -3.07 12.85
N GLN A 160 -5.33 -2.81 11.55
CA GLN A 160 -4.56 -1.68 11.04
C GLN A 160 -5.19 -0.33 11.45
N TYR A 161 -6.52 -0.19 11.39
CA TYR A 161 -7.21 1.03 11.78
C TYR A 161 -7.15 1.27 13.29
N ASP A 162 -7.35 0.23 14.10
CA ASP A 162 -7.28 0.35 15.56
C ASP A 162 -5.89 0.83 16.00
N LEU A 163 -4.83 0.26 15.43
CA LEU A 163 -3.45 0.69 15.70
C LEU A 163 -3.15 2.10 15.17
N ALA A 164 -3.69 2.46 14.00
CA ALA A 164 -3.50 3.79 13.43
C ALA A 164 -4.16 4.87 14.29
N ASP A 165 -5.38 4.64 14.75
CA ASP A 165 -6.10 5.56 15.64
C ASP A 165 -5.35 5.72 16.97
N GLU A 166 -4.93 4.61 17.61
CA GLU A 166 -4.18 4.64 18.86
C GLU A 166 -2.86 5.41 18.74
N MET A 167 -2.12 5.21 17.65
CA MET A 167 -0.83 5.86 17.45
C MET A 167 -0.94 7.31 17.02
N ALA A 168 -1.95 7.65 16.22
CA ALA A 168 -2.24 9.03 15.82
C ALA A 168 -2.61 9.87 17.04
N ASP A 169 -3.46 9.35 17.93
CA ASP A 169 -3.88 10.01 19.16
C ASP A 169 -2.72 10.26 20.11
N ASN A 170 -1.69 9.40 20.07
CA ASN A 170 -0.47 9.52 20.90
C ASN A 170 0.69 10.27 20.21
N GLY A 171 0.51 10.77 18.98
CA GLY A 171 1.57 11.46 18.21
C GLY A 171 2.75 10.55 17.81
N GLN A 172 2.56 9.25 17.79
CA GLN A 172 3.63 8.25 17.63
C GLN A 172 3.74 7.72 16.19
N PHE A 173 3.89 8.60 15.20
CA PHE A 173 3.94 8.21 13.79
C PHE A 173 5.04 7.21 13.42
N GLU A 174 6.20 7.23 14.10
CA GLU A 174 7.23 6.20 13.87
C GLU A 174 6.76 4.80 14.28
N LEU A 175 5.91 4.70 15.30
CA LEU A 175 5.34 3.44 15.74
C LEU A 175 4.25 2.95 14.79
N TYR A 176 3.54 3.85 14.11
CA TYR A 176 2.55 3.50 13.09
C TYR A 176 3.15 2.60 11.99
N ASN A 177 4.30 2.99 11.43
CA ASN A 177 4.96 2.20 10.39
C ASN A 177 5.39 0.81 10.91
N LYS A 178 5.85 0.72 12.17
CA LYS A 178 6.21 -0.55 12.80
C LYS A 178 5.01 -1.44 13.03
N ALA A 179 3.91 -0.86 13.47
CA ALA A 179 2.67 -1.58 13.69
C ALA A 179 2.07 -2.09 12.39
N THR A 180 2.03 -1.26 11.34
CA THR A 180 1.59 -1.67 10.01
C THR A 180 2.44 -2.81 9.46
N ASP A 181 3.77 -2.75 9.60
CA ASP A 181 4.68 -3.83 9.22
C ASP A 181 4.40 -5.12 10.02
N TYR A 182 4.15 -5.01 11.31
CA TYR A 182 3.78 -6.15 12.16
C TYR A 182 2.45 -6.79 11.74
N VAL A 183 1.41 -5.98 11.55
CA VAL A 183 0.08 -6.45 11.12
C VAL A 183 0.14 -7.13 9.76
N LEU A 184 0.89 -6.57 8.82
CA LEU A 184 1.11 -7.18 7.50
C LEU A 184 1.84 -8.52 7.61
N LYS A 185 2.88 -8.64 8.43
CA LYS A 185 3.57 -9.91 8.67
C LYS A 185 2.65 -10.99 9.22
N LYS A 186 1.72 -10.59 10.10
CA LYS A 186 0.74 -11.50 10.72
C LYS A 186 -0.32 -11.96 9.70
N HIS A 187 -0.94 -11.02 8.96
CA HIS A 187 -2.13 -11.30 8.16
C HIS A 187 -1.84 -11.70 6.71
N ALA A 188 -0.74 -11.24 6.10
CA ALA A 188 -0.44 -11.54 4.71
C ALA A 188 -0.42 -13.06 4.40
N PRO A 189 0.23 -13.92 5.22
CA PRO A 189 0.19 -15.37 4.98
C PRO A 189 -1.21 -15.96 5.02
N LEU A 190 -2.09 -15.43 5.88
CA LEU A 190 -3.48 -15.88 6.03
C LEU A 190 -4.35 -15.45 4.85
N MET A 191 -3.97 -14.39 4.15
CA MET A 191 -4.57 -13.94 2.89
C MET A 191 -3.98 -14.63 1.64
N GLY A 192 -3.05 -15.57 1.81
CA GLY A 192 -2.34 -16.20 0.68
C GLY A 192 -1.32 -15.27 0.04
N LEU A 193 -0.81 -14.29 0.77
CA LEU A 193 0.22 -13.37 0.34
C LEU A 193 1.55 -13.65 1.03
N ARG A 194 2.65 -13.24 0.40
CA ARG A 194 3.97 -13.12 1.00
C ARG A 194 4.24 -11.64 1.22
N TYR A 195 4.66 -11.27 2.42
CA TYR A 195 5.08 -9.92 2.74
C TYR A 195 6.58 -9.85 3.01
N LEU A 196 7.23 -8.83 2.50
CA LEU A 196 8.64 -8.51 2.75
C LEU A 196 8.79 -6.99 2.90
N SER A 197 9.69 -6.57 3.79
CA SER A 197 10.10 -5.17 3.90
C SER A 197 11.57 -5.05 4.30
N ASN A 198 12.20 -3.95 3.93
CA ASN A 198 13.54 -3.59 4.41
C ASN A 198 13.50 -2.42 5.41
N TYR A 199 12.34 -2.11 5.97
CA TYR A 199 12.23 -1.22 7.11
C TYR A 199 12.91 -1.86 8.31
N ALA A 200 14.15 -1.42 8.59
CA ALA A 200 14.89 -1.89 9.77
C ALA A 200 14.33 -1.18 11.01
N TYR A 201 13.35 -1.79 11.64
CA TYR A 201 12.89 -1.35 12.95
C TYR A 201 13.76 -1.98 14.03
N VAL A 202 14.72 -1.22 14.53
CA VAL A 202 15.43 -1.62 15.75
C VAL A 202 14.47 -1.44 16.91
N LEU A 203 13.90 -2.54 17.38
CA LEU A 203 13.26 -2.55 18.68
C LEU A 203 14.37 -2.26 19.71
N LYS A 204 14.48 -1.01 20.17
CA LYS A 204 15.26 -0.75 21.37
C LYS A 204 14.59 -1.55 22.49
N LYS A 205 15.33 -2.55 23.00
CA LYS A 205 14.97 -3.30 24.20
C LYS A 205 14.92 -2.38 25.39
#